data_0ecb715acec0d73fe286cb353d2c810f
#
_entry.id   0ecb715acec0d73fe286cb353d2c810f
#
_cell.length_a   1.000
_cell.length_b   1.000
_cell.length_c   1.000
_cell.angle_alpha   90.00
_cell.angle_beta   90.00
_cell.angle_gamma   90.00
#
_symmetry.space_group_name_H-M   'P 1'
#
loop_
_entity.id
_entity.type
_entity.pdbx_description
1 polymer ?
#
loop_
_entity_poly.entity_id
_entity_poly.type
_entity_poly.pdbx_seq_one_letter_code
_entity_poly.pdbx_strand_id
1 'polypeptide(L)'
;MIKRIKTDNFPKATKIALWKVSDLALGIYLISFIFDSIVYPVLCEKVILMPDRLPYYFVTVPIVFVLSAAASFIMNLVAKLLIDGFKSLVNIIKDLRSKPDKGKWQHIIFAVLMAFAIGFSLWKCYYGFGGNDESFYLTIPHRLTLGDSLLGDEWHLTQLSGFLLLPFVWLYTMITQSTVGIIFAARVFYVICHAVIVCVIYSRLKKYGYFSVFGCALYFLFTPFDIMALSYNTMGLDLIALTGVLMATADYSKKLPLIISGLAFAGAVLCCPYLAAVYVMYIIAIGVHYVIKKTALNKNVFNSELFSIKTFLWFTLGAGILAAIFLVFVISRVSINEISPIFLPIPTIRKWALWQR
;
A
#
# COMPACT_ATOMS: atom_id res chain seq x y z
N MET A 1 27.07 11.07 -1.05
CA MET A 1 28.07 10.89 0.03
C MET A 1 27.70 11.83 1.18
N ILE A 2 26.86 11.38 2.14
CA ILE A 2 26.47 12.17 3.30
C ILE A 2 27.62 12.09 4.30
N LYS A 3 28.38 13.19 4.45
CA LYS A 3 29.39 13.29 5.52
C LYS A 3 28.68 13.17 6.86
N ARG A 4 28.94 12.12 7.64
CA ARG A 4 28.52 12.02 9.04
C ARG A 4 29.01 13.27 9.78
N ILE A 5 28.08 14.10 10.21
CA ILE A 5 28.41 15.24 11.07
C ILE A 5 28.95 14.65 12.38
N LYS A 6 30.23 14.91 12.69
CA LYS A 6 30.83 14.51 13.97
C LYS A 6 30.20 15.37 15.06
N THR A 7 29.28 14.77 15.80
CA THR A 7 28.57 15.45 16.90
C THR A 7 29.39 15.50 18.22
N ASP A 8 30.56 14.90 18.21
CA ASP A 8 31.41 14.75 19.42
C ASP A 8 31.80 16.08 20.06
N ASN A 9 31.89 17.15 19.27
CA ASN A 9 32.30 18.48 19.71
C ASN A 9 31.13 19.39 20.17
N PHE A 10 29.89 18.93 20.11
CA PHE A 10 28.77 19.76 20.56
C PHE A 10 28.58 19.73 22.06
N PRO A 11 28.16 20.88 22.68
CA PRO A 11 27.75 20.91 24.08
C PRO A 11 26.68 19.86 24.39
N LYS A 12 26.69 19.31 25.60
CA LYS A 12 25.75 18.26 26.02
C LYS A 12 24.29 18.66 25.82
N ALA A 13 23.94 19.93 26.08
CA ALA A 13 22.60 20.45 25.86
C ALA A 13 22.20 20.42 24.38
N THR A 14 23.10 20.79 23.47
CA THR A 14 22.88 20.77 22.03
C THR A 14 22.69 19.33 21.51
N LYS A 15 23.44 18.37 22.00
CA LYS A 15 23.27 16.95 21.66
C LYS A 15 21.90 16.44 22.07
N ILE A 16 21.45 16.75 23.28
CA ILE A 16 20.14 16.36 23.80
C ILE A 16 19.02 17.00 22.97
N ALA A 17 19.14 18.27 22.61
CA ALA A 17 18.17 18.98 21.80
C ALA A 17 18.07 18.36 20.39
N LEU A 18 19.20 18.12 19.73
CA LEU A 18 19.25 17.48 18.41
C LEU A 18 18.66 16.07 18.43
N TRP A 19 18.92 15.31 19.48
CA TRP A 19 18.36 13.97 19.64
C TRP A 19 16.84 14.01 19.77
N LYS A 20 16.31 14.90 20.61
CA LYS A 20 14.86 15.08 20.77
C LYS A 20 14.18 15.55 19.49
N VAL A 21 14.79 16.48 18.75
CA VAL A 21 14.27 16.91 17.44
C VAL A 21 14.31 15.78 16.43
N SER A 22 15.36 14.97 16.40
CA SER A 22 15.46 13.80 15.54
C SER A 22 14.35 12.76 15.82
N ASP A 23 14.08 12.49 17.11
CA ASP A 23 13.00 11.58 17.51
C ASP A 23 11.60 12.09 17.11
N LEU A 24 11.44 13.41 17.05
CA LEU A 24 10.18 14.05 16.66
C LEU A 24 10.07 14.31 15.14
N ALA A 25 11.17 14.16 14.39
CA ALA A 25 11.28 14.63 13.01
C ALA A 25 10.18 14.07 12.08
N LEU A 26 9.89 12.76 12.18
CA LEU A 26 8.81 12.14 11.38
C LEU A 26 7.45 12.70 11.78
N GLY A 27 7.17 12.84 13.07
CA GLY A 27 5.93 13.40 13.57
C GLY A 27 5.76 14.88 13.18
N ILE A 28 6.84 15.68 13.27
CA ILE A 28 6.86 17.08 12.82
C ILE A 28 6.50 17.15 11.34
N TYR A 29 7.13 16.33 10.51
CA TYR A 29 6.86 16.28 9.07
C TYR A 29 5.40 15.93 8.77
N LEU A 30 4.85 14.87 9.38
CA LEU A 30 3.48 14.44 9.13
C LEU A 30 2.44 15.45 9.62
N ILE A 31 2.71 16.12 10.76
CA ILE A 31 1.78 17.08 11.36
C ILE A 31 1.89 18.46 10.70
N SER A 32 3.04 18.80 10.11
CA SER A 32 3.20 20.10 9.45
C SER A 32 2.15 20.35 8.36
N PHE A 33 1.73 19.31 7.63
CA PHE A 33 0.67 19.42 6.63
C PHE A 33 -0.65 19.94 7.21
N ILE A 34 -0.98 19.59 8.46
CA ILE A 34 -2.20 20.08 9.14
C ILE A 34 -2.07 21.57 9.42
N PHE A 35 -0.92 22.00 10.00
CA PHE A 35 -0.70 23.41 10.31
C PHE A 35 -0.48 24.25 9.05
N ASP A 36 0.15 23.70 8.02
CA ASP A 36 0.28 24.33 6.71
C ASP A 36 -1.12 24.62 6.11
N SER A 37 -2.04 23.67 6.19
CA SER A 37 -3.42 23.85 5.68
C SER A 37 -4.24 24.87 6.46
N ILE A 38 -3.81 25.25 7.66
CA ILE A 38 -4.45 26.32 8.47
C ILE A 38 -3.78 27.67 8.24
N VAL A 39 -2.45 27.72 8.27
CA VAL A 39 -1.68 28.95 8.26
C VAL A 39 -1.57 29.57 6.87
N TYR A 40 -1.29 28.76 5.85
CA TYR A 40 -1.06 29.28 4.50
C TYR A 40 -2.32 29.83 3.79
N PRO A 41 -3.52 29.27 3.93
CA PRO A 41 -4.71 29.90 3.38
C PRO A 41 -4.93 31.32 3.90
N VAL A 42 -4.78 31.53 5.22
CA VAL A 42 -4.88 32.85 5.85
C VAL A 42 -3.85 33.84 5.30
N LEU A 43 -2.61 33.37 5.09
CA LEU A 43 -1.57 34.18 4.47
C LEU A 43 -1.91 34.49 3.01
N CYS A 44 -2.43 33.51 2.25
CA CYS A 44 -2.79 33.66 0.84
C CYS A 44 -3.95 34.65 0.63
N GLU A 45 -4.91 34.68 1.53
CA GLU A 45 -6.02 35.67 1.48
C GLU A 45 -5.56 37.10 1.72
N LYS A 46 -4.62 37.27 2.68
CA LYS A 46 -4.14 38.61 3.06
C LYS A 46 -3.08 39.16 2.11
N VAL A 47 -2.29 38.31 1.49
CA VAL A 47 -1.18 38.71 0.59
C VAL A 47 -1.34 37.95 -0.72
N ILE A 48 -1.94 38.60 -1.72
CA ILE A 48 -2.33 37.96 -2.98
C ILE A 48 -1.11 37.60 -3.84
N LEU A 49 -0.15 38.52 -3.95
CA LEU A 49 1.04 38.31 -4.80
C LEU A 49 2.08 37.42 -4.10
N MET A 50 2.55 36.42 -4.80
CA MET A 50 3.50 35.44 -4.27
C MET A 50 4.85 36.05 -3.83
N PRO A 51 5.46 37.01 -4.55
CA PRO A 51 6.69 37.65 -4.11
C PRO A 51 6.56 38.38 -2.77
N ASP A 52 5.40 38.99 -2.50
CA ASP A 52 5.15 39.75 -1.29
C ASP A 52 4.96 38.85 -0.06
N ARG A 53 4.74 37.54 -0.26
CA ARG A 53 4.64 36.55 0.81
C ARG A 53 6.00 36.16 1.39
N LEU A 54 7.07 36.37 0.64
CA LEU A 54 8.42 35.90 1.04
C LEU A 54 8.86 36.36 2.44
N PRO A 55 8.67 37.64 2.83
CA PRO A 55 9.01 38.10 4.20
C PRO A 55 8.22 37.37 5.29
N TYR A 56 6.95 37.03 5.01
CA TYR A 56 6.08 36.38 5.99
C TYR A 56 6.47 34.91 6.23
N TYR A 57 7.14 34.27 5.28
CA TYR A 57 7.64 32.89 5.48
C TYR A 57 8.69 32.80 6.60
N PHE A 58 9.47 33.86 6.84
CA PHE A 58 10.40 33.90 7.97
C PHE A 58 9.70 33.84 9.33
N VAL A 59 8.39 34.13 9.38
CA VAL A 59 7.59 34.03 10.61
C VAL A 59 6.70 32.79 10.58
N THR A 60 6.02 32.53 9.47
CA THR A 60 5.05 31.42 9.37
C THR A 60 5.72 30.03 9.42
N VAL A 61 6.89 29.86 8.78
CA VAL A 61 7.60 28.58 8.79
C VAL A 61 8.07 28.20 10.21
N PRO A 62 8.70 29.08 11.00
CA PRO A 62 9.01 28.79 12.41
C PRO A 62 7.76 28.50 13.26
N ILE A 63 6.66 29.23 13.03
CA ILE A 63 5.39 29.00 13.76
C ILE A 63 4.87 27.58 13.45
N VAL A 64 4.76 27.21 12.19
CA VAL A 64 4.32 25.87 11.76
C VAL A 64 5.25 24.81 12.36
N PHE A 65 6.56 25.03 12.32
CA PHE A 65 7.52 24.09 12.89
C PHE A 65 7.32 23.90 14.40
N VAL A 66 7.17 24.99 15.17
CA VAL A 66 6.99 24.92 16.63
C VAL A 66 5.67 24.25 16.99
N LEU A 67 4.56 24.59 16.28
CA LEU A 67 3.26 23.97 16.49
C LEU A 67 3.31 22.47 16.15
N SER A 68 3.95 22.12 15.05
CA SER A 68 4.13 20.72 14.64
C SER A 68 4.99 19.93 15.62
N ALA A 69 6.03 20.55 16.17
CA ALA A 69 6.87 19.93 17.19
C ALA A 69 6.12 19.70 18.51
N ALA A 70 5.34 20.69 18.96
CA ALA A 70 4.50 20.56 20.14
C ALA A 70 3.43 19.46 19.97
N ALA A 71 2.73 19.45 18.85
CA ALA A 71 1.73 18.43 18.54
C ALA A 71 2.36 17.04 18.38
N SER A 72 3.53 16.91 17.74
CA SER A 72 4.28 15.65 17.64
C SER A 72 4.69 15.13 19.02
N PHE A 73 5.12 16.03 19.93
CA PHE A 73 5.42 15.64 21.31
C PHE A 73 4.20 15.08 22.04
N ILE A 74 3.04 15.75 21.92
CA ILE A 74 1.77 15.29 22.50
C ILE A 74 1.39 13.93 21.90
N MET A 75 1.48 13.77 20.58
CA MET A 75 1.18 12.50 19.91
C MET A 75 2.10 11.37 20.39
N ASN A 76 3.39 11.63 20.59
CA ASN A 76 4.30 10.63 21.13
C ASN A 76 3.96 10.24 22.58
N LEU A 77 3.50 11.21 23.39
CA LEU A 77 3.00 10.92 24.74
C LEU A 77 1.76 10.02 24.69
N VAL A 78 0.78 10.36 23.83
CA VAL A 78 -0.43 9.57 23.62
C VAL A 78 -0.08 8.19 23.09
N ALA A 79 0.80 8.09 22.10
CA ALA A 79 1.27 6.83 21.55
C ALA A 79 1.92 5.96 22.63
N LYS A 80 2.74 6.54 23.52
CA LYS A 80 3.33 5.81 24.64
C LYS A 80 2.27 5.27 25.60
N LEU A 81 1.26 6.09 25.95
CA LEU A 81 0.14 5.65 26.79
C LEU A 81 -0.65 4.52 26.12
N LEU A 82 -0.88 4.61 24.80
CA LEU A 82 -1.54 3.55 24.03
C LEU A 82 -0.71 2.28 23.98
N ILE A 83 0.62 2.38 23.79
CA ILE A 83 1.54 1.24 23.82
C ILE A 83 1.55 0.56 25.18
N ASP A 84 1.61 1.34 26.26
CA ASP A 84 1.61 0.78 27.60
C ASP A 84 0.23 0.18 27.96
N GLY A 85 -0.87 0.81 27.55
CA GLY A 85 -2.21 0.23 27.58
C GLY A 85 -2.30 -1.07 26.79
N PHE A 86 -1.71 -1.11 25.59
CA PHE A 86 -1.65 -2.31 24.76
C PHE A 86 -0.81 -3.42 25.39
N LYS A 87 0.34 -3.09 26.02
CA LYS A 87 1.13 -4.07 26.80
C LYS A 87 0.33 -4.65 27.97
N SER A 88 -0.42 -3.81 28.68
CA SER A 88 -1.33 -4.27 29.75
C SER A 88 -2.41 -5.20 29.20
N LEU A 89 -3.02 -4.84 28.07
CA LEU A 89 -3.99 -5.68 27.37
C LEU A 89 -3.37 -7.02 26.95
N VAL A 90 -2.15 -7.00 26.41
CA VAL A 90 -1.39 -8.22 26.04
C VAL A 90 -1.13 -9.10 27.25
N ASN A 91 -0.85 -8.52 28.43
CA ASN A 91 -0.66 -9.30 29.66
C ASN A 91 -1.98 -9.92 30.15
N ILE A 92 -3.09 -9.17 30.10
CA ILE A 92 -4.43 -9.71 30.37
C ILE A 92 -4.77 -10.85 29.41
N ILE A 93 -4.46 -10.70 28.12
CA ILE A 93 -4.65 -11.73 27.10
C ILE A 93 -3.76 -12.95 27.34
N LYS A 94 -2.52 -12.76 27.83
CA LYS A 94 -1.63 -13.88 28.23
C LYS A 94 -2.23 -14.66 29.41
N ASP A 95 -2.82 -14.00 30.39
CA ASP A 95 -3.50 -14.64 31.53
C ASP A 95 -4.78 -15.39 31.09
N LEU A 96 -5.53 -14.82 30.16
CA LEU A 96 -6.66 -15.51 29.52
C LEU A 96 -6.19 -16.70 28.65
N ARG A 97 -4.93 -16.69 28.20
CA ARG A 97 -4.30 -17.78 27.42
C ARG A 97 -4.05 -19.06 28.24
N SER A 98 -4.12 -19.03 29.54
CA SER A 98 -3.95 -20.21 30.40
C SER A 98 -5.19 -21.12 30.47
N LYS A 99 -6.35 -20.73 29.91
CA LYS A 99 -7.62 -21.49 29.96
C LYS A 99 -7.80 -22.42 28.73
N PRO A 100 -8.43 -23.61 28.89
CA PRO A 100 -8.42 -24.68 27.86
C PRO A 100 -9.25 -24.45 26.59
N ASP A 101 -10.06 -23.41 26.49
CA ASP A 101 -11.01 -23.17 25.36
C ASP A 101 -10.56 -22.08 24.36
N LYS A 102 -9.28 -22.04 24.06
CA LYS A 102 -8.58 -20.90 23.45
C LYS A 102 -8.94 -20.57 21.98
N GLY A 103 -9.24 -21.59 21.19
CA GLY A 103 -9.43 -21.39 19.73
C GLY A 103 -10.77 -20.75 19.41
N LYS A 104 -11.83 -21.14 20.09
CA LYS A 104 -13.20 -20.67 19.83
C LYS A 104 -13.38 -19.18 20.10
N TRP A 105 -12.90 -18.70 21.25
CA TRP A 105 -12.97 -17.28 21.62
C TRP A 105 -12.16 -16.38 20.70
N GLN A 106 -11.02 -16.82 20.24
CA GLN A 106 -10.21 -16.09 19.26
C GLN A 106 -11.00 -15.81 17.98
N HIS A 107 -11.68 -16.83 17.43
CA HIS A 107 -12.49 -16.67 16.22
C HIS A 107 -13.71 -15.80 16.44
N ILE A 108 -14.38 -15.91 17.60
CA ILE A 108 -15.53 -15.06 17.94
C ILE A 108 -15.10 -13.60 18.05
N ILE A 109 -14.01 -13.30 18.76
CA ILE A 109 -13.49 -11.94 18.90
C ILE A 109 -13.08 -11.37 17.54
N PHE A 110 -12.42 -12.16 16.69
CA PHE A 110 -12.09 -11.73 15.33
C PHE A 110 -13.37 -11.40 14.54
N ALA A 111 -14.37 -12.27 14.55
CA ALA A 111 -15.63 -12.05 13.83
C ALA A 111 -16.36 -10.78 14.32
N VAL A 112 -16.43 -10.55 15.65
CA VAL A 112 -17.05 -9.36 16.22
C VAL A 112 -16.29 -8.09 15.82
N LEU A 113 -14.95 -8.09 15.93
CA LEU A 113 -14.13 -6.94 15.54
C LEU A 113 -14.26 -6.64 14.05
N MET A 114 -14.23 -7.68 13.20
CA MET A 114 -14.42 -7.51 11.75
C MET A 114 -15.82 -7.02 11.39
N ALA A 115 -16.87 -7.56 12.04
CA ALA A 115 -18.23 -7.07 11.81
C ALA A 115 -18.37 -5.59 12.15
N PHE A 116 -17.79 -5.16 13.28
CA PHE A 116 -17.77 -3.75 13.68
C PHE A 116 -16.96 -2.90 12.68
N ALA A 117 -15.76 -3.35 12.31
CA ALA A 117 -14.88 -2.63 11.40
C ALA A 117 -15.48 -2.52 9.98
N ILE A 118 -16.12 -3.59 9.48
CA ILE A 118 -16.85 -3.59 8.19
C ILE A 118 -18.03 -2.61 8.28
N GLY A 119 -18.85 -2.69 9.34
CA GLY A 119 -19.99 -1.79 9.54
C GLY A 119 -19.56 -0.33 9.59
N PHE A 120 -18.47 -0.02 10.32
CA PHE A 120 -17.89 1.31 10.38
C PHE A 120 -17.37 1.77 9.00
N SER A 121 -16.67 0.91 8.26
CA SER A 121 -16.16 1.24 6.92
C SER A 121 -17.30 1.45 5.91
N LEU A 122 -18.35 0.64 5.96
CA LEU A 122 -19.56 0.83 5.13
C LEU A 122 -20.27 2.15 5.46
N TRP A 123 -20.39 2.49 6.75
CA TRP A 123 -20.90 3.80 7.17
C TRP A 123 -20.01 4.93 6.64
N LYS A 124 -18.68 4.80 6.76
CA LYS A 124 -17.72 5.79 6.25
C LYS A 124 -17.83 5.99 4.72
N CYS A 125 -18.25 4.97 3.93
CA CYS A 125 -18.43 5.10 2.49
C CYS A 125 -19.39 6.21 2.06
N TYR A 126 -20.33 6.61 2.93
CA TYR A 126 -21.27 7.71 2.66
C TYR A 126 -20.65 9.09 2.84
N TYR A 127 -19.52 9.21 3.50
CA TYR A 127 -18.92 10.48 3.89
C TYR A 127 -17.58 10.68 3.22
N GLY A 128 -17.28 11.95 2.99
CA GLY A 128 -16.03 12.37 2.41
C GLY A 128 -15.96 12.11 0.90
N PHE A 129 -15.04 12.80 0.27
CA PHE A 129 -14.66 12.63 -1.12
C PHE A 129 -13.15 12.69 -1.17
N GLY A 130 -12.51 11.64 -1.70
CA GLY A 130 -11.06 11.54 -1.81
C GLY A 130 -10.47 12.42 -2.91
N GLY A 131 -10.99 13.64 -3.07
CA GLY A 131 -10.59 14.55 -4.11
C GLY A 131 -10.87 13.99 -5.51
N ASN A 132 -10.01 14.31 -6.47
CA ASN A 132 -10.14 13.81 -7.85
C ASN A 132 -9.65 12.35 -8.01
N ASP A 133 -8.97 11.79 -7.02
CA ASP A 133 -8.27 10.51 -7.15
C ASP A 133 -9.22 9.34 -7.34
N GLU A 134 -10.32 9.27 -6.59
CA GLU A 134 -11.27 8.16 -6.70
C GLU A 134 -11.93 8.10 -8.08
N SER A 135 -12.31 9.26 -8.64
CA SER A 135 -12.87 9.35 -9.99
C SER A 135 -11.83 9.00 -11.05
N PHE A 136 -10.59 9.43 -10.86
CA PHE A 136 -9.49 9.14 -11.77
C PHE A 136 -9.25 7.63 -11.91
N TYR A 137 -9.17 6.90 -10.80
CA TYR A 137 -8.96 5.44 -10.85
C TYR A 137 -10.10 4.67 -11.51
N LEU A 138 -11.32 5.18 -11.47
CA LEU A 138 -12.48 4.59 -12.16
C LEU A 138 -12.58 5.03 -13.62
N THR A 139 -12.04 6.19 -13.96
CA THR A 139 -12.06 6.71 -15.34
C THR A 139 -11.24 5.83 -16.27
N ILE A 140 -10.06 5.36 -15.85
CA ILE A 140 -9.21 4.50 -16.68
C ILE A 140 -9.94 3.22 -17.13
N PRO A 141 -10.45 2.36 -16.23
CA PRO A 141 -11.17 1.17 -16.65
C PRO A 141 -12.48 1.48 -17.39
N HIS A 142 -13.14 2.62 -17.11
CA HIS A 142 -14.31 3.04 -17.89
C HIS A 142 -13.93 3.36 -19.33
N ARG A 143 -12.87 4.10 -19.58
CA ARG A 143 -12.34 4.36 -20.94
C ARG A 143 -11.98 3.05 -21.66
N LEU A 144 -11.43 2.07 -20.92
CA LEU A 144 -11.17 0.74 -21.50
C LEU A 144 -12.46 0.02 -21.92
N THR A 145 -13.61 0.27 -21.26
CA THR A 145 -14.91 -0.27 -21.73
C THR A 145 -15.40 0.40 -23.00
N LEU A 146 -14.96 1.62 -23.27
CA LEU A 146 -15.31 2.41 -24.45
C LEU A 146 -14.38 2.13 -25.65
N GLY A 147 -13.33 1.35 -25.47
CA GLY A 147 -12.42 0.98 -26.55
C GLY A 147 -11.01 1.54 -26.44
N ASP A 148 -10.74 2.41 -25.49
CA ASP A 148 -9.39 2.92 -25.25
C ASP A 148 -8.42 1.78 -24.87
N SER A 149 -7.15 2.03 -25.05
CA SER A 149 -6.08 1.05 -24.85
C SER A 149 -5.07 1.53 -23.81
N LEU A 150 -4.61 0.58 -22.98
CA LEU A 150 -3.44 0.81 -22.13
C LEU A 150 -2.18 0.87 -22.98
N LEU A 151 -1.24 1.74 -22.62
CA LEU A 151 0.02 1.96 -23.34
C LEU A 151 -0.16 2.55 -24.75
N GLY A 152 -1.36 2.87 -25.17
CA GLY A 152 -1.68 3.58 -26.40
C GLY A 152 -2.29 4.95 -26.09
N ASP A 153 -3.52 4.93 -25.59
CA ASP A 153 -4.31 6.14 -25.29
C ASP A 153 -4.08 6.65 -23.88
N GLU A 154 -3.65 5.77 -22.95
CA GLU A 154 -3.38 6.11 -21.56
C GLU A 154 -1.92 5.86 -21.19
N TRP A 155 -1.28 6.87 -20.58
CA TRP A 155 0.17 6.90 -20.28
C TRP A 155 0.53 7.06 -18.81
N HIS A 156 -0.45 7.12 -17.95
CA HIS A 156 -0.19 7.29 -16.53
C HIS A 156 0.49 6.05 -15.93
N LEU A 157 1.47 6.25 -15.05
CA LEU A 157 2.24 5.14 -14.43
C LEU A 157 1.36 4.12 -13.70
N THR A 158 0.19 4.54 -13.21
CA THR A 158 -0.75 3.69 -12.47
C THR A 158 -1.83 3.07 -13.35
N GLN A 159 -1.79 3.32 -14.66
CA GLN A 159 -2.81 2.87 -15.62
C GLN A 159 -3.01 1.35 -15.63
N LEU A 160 -1.95 0.57 -15.34
CA LEU A 160 -2.02 -0.89 -15.43
C LEU A 160 -3.01 -1.48 -14.40
N SER A 161 -3.24 -0.79 -13.28
CA SER A 161 -4.25 -1.17 -12.30
C SER A 161 -5.68 -1.13 -12.85
N GLY A 162 -5.93 -0.30 -13.88
CA GLY A 162 -7.21 -0.23 -14.58
C GLY A 162 -7.63 -1.57 -15.20
N PHE A 163 -6.66 -2.41 -15.60
CA PHE A 163 -6.95 -3.76 -16.08
C PHE A 163 -7.61 -4.62 -14.99
N LEU A 164 -7.17 -4.53 -13.75
CA LEU A 164 -7.75 -5.29 -12.63
C LEU A 164 -9.13 -4.77 -12.25
N LEU A 165 -9.40 -3.48 -12.46
CA LEU A 165 -10.69 -2.85 -12.18
C LEU A 165 -11.70 -2.99 -13.34
N LEU A 166 -11.23 -3.29 -14.53
CA LEU A 166 -12.07 -3.40 -15.73
C LEU A 166 -13.30 -4.31 -15.54
N PRO A 167 -13.19 -5.52 -14.95
CA PRO A 167 -14.35 -6.38 -14.75
C PRO A 167 -15.44 -5.73 -13.88
N PHE A 168 -15.05 -5.00 -12.83
CA PHE A 168 -15.98 -4.31 -11.94
C PHE A 168 -16.71 -3.18 -12.69
N VAL A 169 -15.97 -2.30 -13.36
CA VAL A 169 -16.54 -1.16 -14.07
C VAL A 169 -17.41 -1.62 -15.24
N TRP A 170 -16.95 -2.61 -16.00
CA TRP A 170 -17.72 -3.20 -17.09
C TRP A 170 -19.06 -3.79 -16.59
N LEU A 171 -19.02 -4.58 -15.51
CA LEU A 171 -20.22 -5.17 -14.93
C LEU A 171 -21.17 -4.10 -14.40
N TYR A 172 -20.65 -3.09 -13.70
CA TYR A 172 -21.45 -2.00 -13.17
C TYR A 172 -22.17 -1.23 -14.29
N THR A 173 -21.42 -0.81 -15.31
CA THR A 173 -21.99 -0.05 -16.44
C THR A 173 -22.94 -0.90 -17.29
N MET A 174 -22.68 -2.19 -17.42
CA MET A 174 -23.59 -3.12 -18.12
C MET A 174 -24.94 -3.26 -17.38
N ILE A 175 -24.93 -3.31 -16.05
CA ILE A 175 -26.17 -3.47 -15.26
C ILE A 175 -26.93 -2.14 -15.15
N THR A 176 -26.23 -1.04 -14.85
CA THR A 176 -26.87 0.25 -14.56
C THR A 176 -27.09 1.12 -15.79
N GLN A 177 -26.44 0.80 -16.91
CA GLN A 177 -26.39 1.61 -18.15
C GLN A 177 -25.95 3.06 -17.86
N SER A 178 -25.23 3.27 -16.78
CA SER A 178 -24.82 4.61 -16.27
C SER A 178 -23.56 4.50 -15.42
N THR A 179 -22.86 5.63 -15.25
CA THR A 179 -21.77 5.78 -14.29
C THR A 179 -22.21 6.45 -12.98
N VAL A 180 -23.48 6.84 -12.88
CA VAL A 180 -24.01 7.50 -11.66
C VAL A 180 -23.94 6.51 -10.50
N GLY A 181 -23.33 6.94 -9.37
CA GLY A 181 -23.14 6.11 -8.17
C GLY A 181 -21.97 5.14 -8.20
N ILE A 182 -21.21 5.06 -9.29
CA ILE A 182 -20.08 4.12 -9.43
C ILE A 182 -19.01 4.31 -8.34
N ILE A 183 -18.77 5.54 -7.89
CA ILE A 183 -17.80 5.84 -6.82
C ILE A 183 -18.24 5.17 -5.52
N PHE A 184 -19.52 5.32 -5.14
CA PHE A 184 -20.06 4.68 -3.95
C PHE A 184 -19.99 3.14 -4.06
N ALA A 185 -20.40 2.59 -5.22
CA ALA A 185 -20.32 1.17 -5.47
C ALA A 185 -18.88 0.64 -5.39
N ALA A 186 -17.90 1.39 -5.89
CA ALA A 186 -16.48 1.06 -5.81
C ALA A 186 -15.96 1.06 -4.38
N ARG A 187 -16.41 1.99 -3.53
CA ARG A 187 -16.08 2.01 -2.11
C ARG A 187 -16.62 0.78 -1.38
N VAL A 188 -17.87 0.44 -1.62
CA VAL A 188 -18.49 -0.77 -1.04
C VAL A 188 -17.76 -2.03 -1.52
N PHE A 189 -17.44 -2.09 -2.81
CA PHE A 189 -16.70 -3.22 -3.38
C PHE A 189 -15.27 -3.31 -2.81
N TYR A 190 -14.60 -2.19 -2.58
CA TYR A 190 -13.33 -2.16 -1.87
C TYR A 190 -13.44 -2.78 -0.47
N VAL A 191 -14.44 -2.36 0.32
CA VAL A 191 -14.64 -2.91 1.69
C VAL A 191 -14.82 -4.43 1.64
N ILE A 192 -15.59 -4.94 0.66
CA ILE A 192 -15.82 -6.38 0.48
C ILE A 192 -14.51 -7.09 0.11
N CYS A 193 -13.78 -6.63 -0.89
CA CYS A 193 -12.52 -7.23 -1.33
C CYS A 193 -11.48 -7.24 -0.22
N HIS A 194 -11.32 -6.11 0.47
CA HIS A 194 -10.40 -5.96 1.59
C HIS A 194 -10.77 -6.90 2.75
N ALA A 195 -12.06 -7.00 3.10
CA ALA A 195 -12.53 -7.94 4.11
C ALA A 195 -12.20 -9.41 3.74
N VAL A 196 -12.41 -9.81 2.50
CA VAL A 196 -12.07 -11.15 2.02
C VAL A 196 -10.57 -11.41 2.17
N ILE A 197 -9.73 -10.47 1.73
CA ILE A 197 -8.27 -10.60 1.82
C ILE A 197 -7.84 -10.70 3.29
N VAL A 198 -8.36 -9.85 4.17
CA VAL A 198 -8.06 -9.87 5.61
C VAL A 198 -8.51 -11.19 6.26
N CYS A 199 -9.67 -11.72 5.88
CA CYS A 199 -10.12 -13.03 6.35
C CYS A 199 -9.17 -14.16 5.89
N VAL A 200 -8.68 -14.13 4.65
CA VAL A 200 -7.67 -15.07 4.15
C VAL A 200 -6.38 -14.93 4.96
N ILE A 201 -5.88 -13.72 5.15
CA ILE A 201 -4.69 -13.43 5.97
C ILE A 201 -4.87 -13.97 7.39
N TYR A 202 -6.00 -13.69 8.04
CA TYR A 202 -6.30 -14.21 9.37
C TYR A 202 -6.31 -15.74 9.40
N SER A 203 -6.92 -16.39 8.41
CA SER A 203 -6.97 -17.85 8.34
C SER A 203 -5.58 -18.49 8.33
N ARG A 204 -4.60 -17.81 7.76
CA ARG A 204 -3.19 -18.24 7.71
C ARG A 204 -2.42 -17.91 8.98
N LEU A 205 -2.74 -16.78 9.61
CA LEU A 205 -2.03 -16.28 10.79
C LEU A 205 -2.66 -16.69 12.12
N LYS A 206 -3.83 -17.33 12.14
CA LYS A 206 -4.57 -17.68 13.36
C LYS A 206 -3.75 -18.48 14.39
N LYS A 207 -2.72 -19.21 13.96
CA LYS A 207 -1.79 -19.92 14.84
C LYS A 207 -1.02 -19.02 15.82
N TYR A 208 -0.93 -17.72 15.53
CA TYR A 208 -0.29 -16.72 16.38
C TYR A 208 -1.24 -16.12 17.45
N GLY A 209 -2.47 -16.67 17.59
CA GLY A 209 -3.39 -16.32 18.64
C GLY A 209 -3.96 -14.90 18.45
N TYR A 210 -4.14 -14.19 19.56
CA TYR A 210 -4.75 -12.86 19.56
C TYR A 210 -3.93 -11.80 18.81
N PHE A 211 -2.62 -11.99 18.60
CA PHE A 211 -1.85 -11.09 17.75
C PHE A 211 -2.35 -11.07 16.31
N SER A 212 -2.79 -12.23 15.79
CA SER A 212 -3.40 -12.27 14.46
C SER A 212 -4.77 -11.58 14.42
N VAL A 213 -5.55 -11.66 15.51
CA VAL A 213 -6.85 -10.99 15.61
C VAL A 213 -6.70 -9.49 15.51
N PHE A 214 -5.87 -8.91 16.41
CA PHE A 214 -5.67 -7.46 16.44
C PHE A 214 -4.90 -6.96 15.23
N GLY A 215 -3.87 -7.69 14.79
CA GLY A 215 -3.09 -7.32 13.59
C GLY A 215 -3.97 -7.26 12.34
N CYS A 216 -4.85 -8.25 12.13
CA CYS A 216 -5.77 -8.26 11.00
C CYS A 216 -6.85 -7.17 11.11
N ALA A 217 -7.38 -6.91 12.32
CA ALA A 217 -8.35 -5.84 12.53
C ALA A 217 -7.74 -4.45 12.28
N LEU A 218 -6.53 -4.20 12.77
CA LEU A 218 -5.79 -2.95 12.50
C LEU A 218 -5.46 -2.81 11.01
N TYR A 219 -5.04 -3.88 10.35
CA TYR A 219 -4.78 -3.88 8.92
C TYR A 219 -6.05 -3.54 8.12
N PHE A 220 -7.20 -4.10 8.50
CA PHE A 220 -8.48 -3.78 7.86
C PHE A 220 -8.88 -2.31 8.02
N LEU A 221 -8.58 -1.68 9.15
CA LEU A 221 -8.88 -0.26 9.39
C LEU A 221 -7.88 0.69 8.72
N PHE A 222 -6.74 0.17 8.28
CA PHE A 222 -5.74 0.98 7.59
C PHE A 222 -6.10 1.19 6.13
N THR A 223 -6.34 2.44 5.75
CA THR A 223 -6.63 2.84 4.37
C THR A 223 -5.52 3.75 3.86
N PRO A 224 -4.72 3.33 2.87
CA PRO A 224 -3.66 4.17 2.31
C PRO A 224 -4.23 5.48 1.76
N PHE A 225 -3.64 6.60 2.16
CA PHE A 225 -4.03 7.94 1.73
C PHE A 225 -5.50 8.31 1.98
N ASP A 226 -6.18 7.59 2.88
CA ASP A 226 -7.63 7.72 3.15
C ASP A 226 -8.54 7.50 1.92
N ILE A 227 -8.04 6.84 0.89
CA ILE A 227 -8.76 6.52 -0.34
C ILE A 227 -9.53 5.20 -0.13
N MET A 228 -10.83 5.30 0.15
CA MET A 228 -11.70 4.14 0.38
C MET A 228 -12.25 3.56 -0.93
N ALA A 229 -11.41 3.44 -1.94
CA ALA A 229 -11.77 2.84 -3.23
C ALA A 229 -10.67 1.90 -3.70
N LEU A 230 -11.02 1.03 -4.65
CA LEU A 230 -10.04 0.23 -5.35
C LEU A 230 -9.15 1.15 -6.19
N SER A 231 -7.95 1.37 -5.72
CA SER A 231 -6.90 2.15 -6.36
C SER A 231 -5.64 1.31 -6.52
N TYR A 232 -4.68 1.82 -7.26
CA TYR A 232 -3.38 1.15 -7.34
C TYR A 232 -2.72 1.02 -5.95
N ASN A 233 -2.96 1.97 -5.02
CA ASN A 233 -2.42 1.93 -3.67
C ASN A 233 -3.10 0.86 -2.81
N THR A 234 -4.43 0.84 -2.77
CA THR A 234 -5.20 -0.09 -1.93
C THR A 234 -5.09 -1.52 -2.43
N MET A 235 -5.29 -1.73 -3.74
CA MET A 235 -5.12 -3.07 -4.34
C MET A 235 -3.67 -3.54 -4.27
N GLY A 236 -2.70 -2.64 -4.53
CA GLY A 236 -1.28 -2.98 -4.45
C GLY A 236 -0.87 -3.44 -3.05
N LEU A 237 -1.32 -2.72 -2.01
CA LEU A 237 -1.08 -3.09 -0.62
C LEU A 237 -1.72 -4.43 -0.27
N ASP A 238 -2.97 -4.64 -0.65
CA ASP A 238 -3.70 -5.88 -0.36
C ASP A 238 -3.07 -7.09 -1.04
N LEU A 239 -2.73 -6.95 -2.30
CA LEU A 239 -2.14 -8.03 -3.09
C LEU A 239 -0.72 -8.37 -2.64
N ILE A 240 0.10 -7.37 -2.28
CA ILE A 240 1.45 -7.65 -1.77
C ILE A 240 1.41 -8.24 -0.35
N ALA A 241 0.49 -7.79 0.51
CA ALA A 241 0.28 -8.37 1.84
C ALA A 241 -0.19 -9.83 1.74
N LEU A 242 -1.15 -10.10 0.86
CA LEU A 242 -1.63 -11.45 0.57
C LEU A 242 -0.49 -12.34 0.07
N THR A 243 0.31 -11.85 -0.88
CA THR A 243 1.50 -12.53 -1.40
C THR A 243 2.46 -12.91 -0.27
N GLY A 244 2.84 -11.94 0.55
CA GLY A 244 3.78 -12.15 1.66
C GLY A 244 3.28 -13.17 2.67
N VAL A 245 2.02 -13.07 3.07
CA VAL A 245 1.42 -14.01 4.03
C VAL A 245 1.28 -15.41 3.44
N LEU A 246 0.84 -15.54 2.20
CA LEU A 246 0.73 -16.85 1.54
C LEU A 246 2.11 -17.51 1.40
N MET A 247 3.13 -16.77 1.00
CA MET A 247 4.50 -17.29 0.90
C MET A 247 5.10 -17.65 2.28
N ALA A 248 4.91 -16.80 3.30
CA ALA A 248 5.45 -17.04 4.64
C ALA A 248 4.76 -18.19 5.38
N THR A 249 3.52 -18.52 5.02
CA THR A 249 2.71 -19.56 5.69
C THR A 249 2.39 -20.75 4.79
N ALA A 250 3.02 -20.83 3.62
CA ALA A 250 2.78 -21.89 2.65
C ALA A 250 3.15 -23.27 3.22
N ASP A 251 2.31 -24.24 2.91
CA ASP A 251 2.71 -25.62 2.86
C ASP A 251 3.35 -25.85 1.47
N TYR A 252 4.67 -25.86 1.42
CA TYR A 252 5.43 -25.91 0.17
C TYR A 252 5.28 -27.24 -0.58
N SER A 253 4.63 -28.25 0.03
CA SER A 253 4.21 -29.45 -0.68
C SER A 253 3.04 -29.18 -1.64
N LYS A 254 2.23 -28.17 -1.36
CA LYS A 254 1.03 -27.81 -2.12
C LYS A 254 1.33 -26.72 -3.14
N LYS A 255 0.95 -26.98 -4.39
CA LYS A 255 1.21 -26.07 -5.52
C LYS A 255 0.28 -24.86 -5.52
N LEU A 256 -1.01 -25.07 -5.20
CA LEU A 256 -2.08 -24.06 -5.36
C LEU A 256 -1.81 -22.77 -4.55
N PRO A 257 -1.43 -22.79 -3.26
CA PRO A 257 -1.11 -21.58 -2.53
C PRO A 257 0.04 -20.77 -3.14
N LEU A 258 1.04 -21.45 -3.72
CA LEU A 258 2.18 -20.82 -4.37
C LEU A 258 1.77 -20.14 -5.68
N ILE A 259 0.91 -20.80 -6.48
CA ILE A 259 0.36 -20.22 -7.72
C ILE A 259 -0.51 -19.00 -7.39
N ILE A 260 -1.39 -19.09 -6.39
CA ILE A 260 -2.23 -17.95 -5.95
C ILE A 260 -1.36 -16.80 -5.46
N SER A 261 -0.29 -17.08 -4.73
CA SER A 261 0.68 -16.06 -4.30
C SER A 261 1.35 -15.37 -5.49
N GLY A 262 1.72 -16.11 -6.53
CA GLY A 262 2.27 -15.56 -7.76
C GLY A 262 1.26 -14.70 -8.53
N LEU A 263 0.00 -15.14 -8.64
CA LEU A 263 -1.10 -14.34 -9.21
C LEU A 263 -1.29 -13.02 -8.46
N ALA A 264 -1.35 -13.07 -7.11
CA ALA A 264 -1.47 -11.88 -6.27
C ALA A 264 -0.27 -10.95 -6.45
N PHE A 265 0.94 -11.49 -6.52
CA PHE A 265 2.15 -10.71 -6.77
C PHE A 265 2.12 -9.99 -8.12
N ALA A 266 1.75 -10.68 -9.19
CA ALA A 266 1.61 -10.04 -10.51
C ALA A 266 0.54 -8.95 -10.50
N GLY A 267 -0.58 -9.15 -9.80
CA GLY A 267 -1.57 -8.11 -9.57
C GLY A 267 -1.00 -6.90 -8.83
N ALA A 268 -0.18 -7.13 -7.78
CA ALA A 268 0.50 -6.06 -7.07
C ALA A 268 1.47 -5.30 -7.99
N VAL A 269 2.19 -5.99 -8.89
CA VAL A 269 3.06 -5.36 -9.89
C VAL A 269 2.26 -4.55 -10.91
N LEU A 270 1.08 -5.00 -11.33
CA LEU A 270 0.19 -4.19 -12.20
C LEU A 270 -0.30 -2.93 -11.48
N CYS A 271 -0.50 -2.97 -10.17
CA CYS A 271 -0.81 -1.78 -9.39
C CYS A 271 0.42 -0.87 -9.22
N CYS A 272 1.55 -1.44 -8.86
CA CYS A 272 2.78 -0.76 -8.51
C CYS A 272 3.96 -1.39 -9.27
N PRO A 273 4.26 -0.96 -10.51
CA PRO A 273 5.27 -1.59 -11.36
C PRO A 273 6.67 -1.71 -10.74
N TYR A 274 7.04 -0.79 -9.84
CA TYR A 274 8.31 -0.85 -9.11
C TYR A 274 8.45 -2.09 -8.21
N LEU A 275 7.33 -2.75 -7.85
CA LEU A 275 7.37 -4.02 -7.10
C LEU A 275 7.99 -5.16 -7.92
N ALA A 276 8.15 -5.01 -9.24
CA ALA A 276 8.93 -5.96 -10.04
C ALA A 276 10.36 -6.12 -9.52
N ALA A 277 10.93 -5.09 -8.88
CA ALA A 277 12.23 -5.17 -8.21
C ALA A 277 12.26 -6.24 -7.11
N VAL A 278 11.14 -6.47 -6.42
CA VAL A 278 11.04 -7.52 -5.38
C VAL A 278 11.21 -8.91 -6.00
N TYR A 279 10.71 -9.12 -7.22
CA TYR A 279 10.92 -10.39 -7.93
C TYR A 279 12.40 -10.60 -8.26
N VAL A 280 13.09 -9.57 -8.72
CA VAL A 280 14.54 -9.63 -8.97
C VAL A 280 15.30 -9.92 -7.67
N MET A 281 14.93 -9.26 -6.56
CA MET A 281 15.52 -9.52 -5.26
C MET A 281 15.26 -10.97 -4.79
N TYR A 282 14.09 -11.53 -5.10
CA TYR A 282 13.77 -12.93 -4.78
C TYR A 282 14.67 -13.90 -5.57
N ILE A 283 14.91 -13.64 -6.86
CA ILE A 283 15.85 -14.42 -7.67
C ILE A 283 17.26 -14.36 -7.08
N ILE A 284 17.73 -13.17 -6.72
CA ILE A 284 19.05 -12.98 -6.08
C ILE A 284 19.11 -13.75 -4.77
N ALA A 285 18.09 -13.68 -3.93
CA ALA A 285 18.01 -14.38 -2.66
C ALA A 285 18.09 -15.92 -2.84
N ILE A 286 17.45 -16.47 -3.87
CA ILE A 286 17.55 -17.89 -4.24
C ILE A 286 18.98 -18.24 -4.64
N GLY A 287 19.63 -17.41 -5.47
CA GLY A 287 21.02 -17.61 -5.87
C GLY A 287 21.98 -17.60 -4.68
N VAL A 288 21.84 -16.61 -3.80
CA VAL A 288 22.61 -16.49 -2.56
C VAL A 288 22.37 -17.69 -1.64
N HIS A 289 21.11 -18.10 -1.47
CA HIS A 289 20.76 -19.28 -0.68
C HIS A 289 21.44 -20.55 -1.21
N TYR A 290 21.43 -20.74 -2.54
CA TYR A 290 22.09 -21.88 -3.18
C TYR A 290 23.60 -21.89 -2.96
N VAL A 291 24.27 -20.73 -3.10
CA VAL A 291 25.72 -20.58 -2.85
C VAL A 291 26.05 -20.87 -1.39
N ILE A 292 25.32 -20.27 -0.44
CA ILE A 292 25.54 -20.51 1.00
C ILE A 292 25.33 -21.98 1.35
N LYS A 293 24.28 -22.62 0.82
CA LYS A 293 24.02 -24.06 1.05
C LYS A 293 25.13 -24.94 0.53
N LYS A 294 25.82 -24.55 -0.53
CA LYS A 294 26.95 -25.27 -1.11
C LYS A 294 28.25 -25.09 -0.31
N THR A 295 28.45 -23.89 0.25
CA THR A 295 29.70 -23.48 0.92
C THR A 295 29.65 -23.64 2.44
N ALA A 296 28.47 -23.66 3.07
CA ALA A 296 28.35 -23.70 4.52
C ALA A 296 28.65 -25.10 5.08
N LEU A 297 29.52 -25.13 6.09
CA LEU A 297 29.87 -26.36 6.90
C LEU A 297 28.63 -26.88 7.68
N ASN A 298 27.65 -26.02 7.98
CA ASN A 298 26.43 -26.36 8.71
C ASN A 298 25.19 -26.19 7.82
N LYS A 299 24.79 -27.28 7.15
CA LYS A 299 23.68 -27.31 6.17
C LYS A 299 22.28 -27.01 6.76
N ASN A 300 22.13 -27.00 8.08
CA ASN A 300 20.83 -26.88 8.74
C ASN A 300 20.36 -25.43 9.00
N VAL A 301 21.27 -24.46 8.94
CA VAL A 301 20.97 -23.08 9.32
C VAL A 301 20.11 -22.34 8.28
N PHE A 302 20.11 -22.80 7.01
CA PHE A 302 19.42 -22.13 5.90
C PHE A 302 18.55 -23.07 5.06
N ASN A 303 17.91 -24.06 5.66
CA ASN A 303 17.05 -24.96 4.90
C ASN A 303 15.62 -24.39 4.79
N SER A 304 15.47 -23.22 4.15
CA SER A 304 14.17 -22.62 3.89
C SER A 304 13.64 -23.09 2.54
N GLU A 305 12.54 -23.84 2.56
CA GLU A 305 11.82 -24.26 1.34
C GLU A 305 11.30 -23.05 0.52
N LEU A 306 11.19 -21.90 1.15
CA LEU A 306 10.83 -20.63 0.50
C LEU A 306 11.78 -20.32 -0.67
N PHE A 307 13.08 -20.60 -0.52
CA PHE A 307 14.10 -20.32 -1.55
C PHE A 307 14.40 -21.55 -2.43
N SER A 308 13.55 -22.57 -2.42
CA SER A 308 13.70 -23.72 -3.32
C SER A 308 13.29 -23.37 -4.76
N ILE A 309 13.98 -23.96 -5.72
CA ILE A 309 13.65 -23.79 -7.15
C ILE A 309 12.22 -24.25 -7.43
N LYS A 310 11.74 -25.30 -6.78
CA LYS A 310 10.38 -25.81 -6.92
C LYS A 310 9.34 -24.76 -6.50
N THR A 311 9.53 -24.11 -5.34
CA THR A 311 8.68 -23.02 -4.85
C THR A 311 8.68 -21.85 -5.81
N PHE A 312 9.86 -21.44 -6.27
CA PHE A 312 10.03 -20.39 -7.25
C PHE A 312 9.27 -20.66 -8.56
N LEU A 313 9.36 -21.88 -9.09
CA LEU A 313 8.68 -22.23 -10.34
C LEU A 313 7.16 -22.15 -10.21
N TRP A 314 6.55 -22.62 -9.12
CA TRP A 314 5.10 -22.52 -8.92
C TRP A 314 4.64 -21.06 -8.68
N PHE A 315 5.42 -20.30 -7.95
CA PHE A 315 5.18 -18.87 -7.78
C PHE A 315 5.27 -18.12 -9.12
N THR A 316 6.34 -18.36 -9.88
CA THR A 316 6.52 -17.77 -11.21
C THR A 316 5.45 -18.19 -12.21
N LEU A 317 4.97 -19.44 -12.14
CA LEU A 317 3.86 -19.89 -12.95
C LEU A 317 2.60 -19.07 -12.68
N GLY A 318 2.27 -18.84 -11.40
CA GLY A 318 1.13 -17.99 -11.04
C GLY A 318 1.29 -16.56 -11.55
N ALA A 319 2.46 -15.95 -11.34
CA ALA A 319 2.75 -14.61 -11.85
C ALA A 319 2.69 -14.56 -13.38
N GLY A 320 3.24 -15.57 -14.06
CA GLY A 320 3.22 -15.68 -15.51
C GLY A 320 1.82 -15.83 -16.11
N ILE A 321 0.91 -16.52 -15.44
CA ILE A 321 -0.48 -16.65 -15.89
C ILE A 321 -1.14 -15.26 -15.99
N LEU A 322 -1.08 -14.44 -14.91
CA LEU A 322 -1.69 -13.11 -14.94
C LEU A 322 -0.96 -12.18 -15.92
N ALA A 323 0.37 -12.24 -15.96
CA ALA A 323 1.15 -11.47 -16.91
C ALA A 323 0.81 -11.83 -18.38
N ALA A 324 0.60 -13.11 -18.69
CA ALA A 324 0.20 -13.56 -20.02
C ALA A 324 -1.21 -13.06 -20.37
N ILE A 325 -2.18 -13.16 -19.46
CA ILE A 325 -3.54 -12.64 -19.67
C ILE A 325 -3.50 -11.13 -19.93
N PHE A 326 -2.73 -10.40 -19.12
CA PHE A 326 -2.54 -8.95 -19.30
C PHE A 326 -1.89 -8.62 -20.65
N LEU A 327 -0.84 -9.36 -21.03
CA LEU A 327 -0.15 -9.15 -22.30
C LEU A 327 -1.06 -9.40 -23.49
N VAL A 328 -1.83 -10.48 -23.47
CA VAL A 328 -2.84 -10.80 -24.51
C VAL A 328 -3.87 -9.67 -24.60
N PHE A 329 -4.34 -9.16 -23.45
CA PHE A 329 -5.27 -8.04 -23.43
C PHE A 329 -4.68 -6.79 -24.09
N VAL A 330 -3.43 -6.41 -23.77
CA VAL A 330 -2.77 -5.25 -24.36
C VAL A 330 -2.57 -5.44 -25.87
N ILE A 331 -1.98 -6.57 -26.31
CA ILE A 331 -1.68 -6.81 -27.72
C ILE A 331 -2.97 -6.89 -28.56
N SER A 332 -4.09 -7.32 -27.98
CA SER A 332 -5.38 -7.34 -28.69
C SER A 332 -5.93 -5.94 -28.99
N ARG A 333 -5.40 -4.89 -28.37
CA ARG A 333 -5.91 -3.52 -28.47
C ARG A 333 -4.90 -2.51 -29.01
N VAL A 334 -3.60 -2.80 -28.89
CA VAL A 334 -2.51 -1.88 -29.28
C VAL A 334 -1.59 -2.60 -30.24
N SER A 335 -1.29 -1.97 -31.37
CA SER A 335 -0.26 -2.44 -32.28
C SER A 335 1.11 -2.34 -31.66
N ILE A 336 1.97 -3.33 -31.90
CA ILE A 336 3.36 -3.33 -31.41
C ILE A 336 4.11 -2.07 -31.87
N ASN A 337 3.79 -1.56 -33.07
CA ASN A 337 4.38 -0.34 -33.61
C ASN A 337 3.98 0.94 -32.83
N GLU A 338 2.85 0.92 -32.13
CA GLU A 338 2.37 2.03 -31.30
C GLU A 338 3.03 1.99 -29.90
N ILE A 339 3.36 0.80 -29.42
CA ILE A 339 4.06 0.61 -28.14
C ILE A 339 5.57 0.92 -28.27
N SER A 340 6.17 0.61 -29.42
CA SER A 340 7.62 0.74 -29.67
C SER A 340 8.18 2.15 -29.42
N PRO A 341 7.52 3.26 -29.80
CA PRO A 341 8.02 4.61 -29.54
C PRO A 341 8.12 4.99 -28.06
N ILE A 342 7.46 4.22 -27.19
CA ILE A 342 7.39 4.45 -25.74
C ILE A 342 8.68 4.04 -25.04
N PHE A 343 9.22 2.90 -25.45
CA PHE A 343 10.41 2.29 -24.83
C PHE A 343 11.71 2.69 -25.51
N LEU A 344 11.63 3.24 -26.73
CA LEU A 344 12.79 3.76 -27.44
C LEU A 344 12.75 5.29 -27.39
N PRO A 345 13.73 5.96 -26.78
CA PRO A 345 13.81 7.42 -26.76
C PRO A 345 14.22 7.93 -28.17
N ILE A 346 13.30 7.84 -29.12
CA ILE A 346 13.43 8.57 -30.36
C ILE A 346 12.80 9.94 -30.14
N PRO A 347 13.55 11.04 -30.25
CA PRO A 347 13.02 12.38 -30.02
C PRO A 347 12.04 12.74 -31.14
N THR A 348 10.81 12.34 -31.04
CA THR A 348 9.75 12.81 -31.91
C THR A 348 9.07 14.02 -31.27
N ILE A 349 9.75 15.17 -31.35
CA ILE A 349 9.20 16.52 -31.14
C ILE A 349 7.90 16.76 -31.95
N ARG A 350 7.56 15.89 -32.90
CA ARG A 350 6.36 16.02 -33.74
C ARG A 350 5.02 15.72 -33.04
N LYS A 351 4.95 14.91 -32.01
CA LYS A 351 3.66 14.60 -31.38
C LYS A 351 3.18 15.63 -30.36
N TRP A 352 4.07 16.44 -29.77
CA TRP A 352 3.67 17.52 -28.86
C TRP A 352 2.92 18.67 -29.58
N ALA A 353 3.17 18.86 -30.85
CA ALA A 353 2.48 19.90 -31.64
C ALA A 353 1.03 19.55 -32.01
N LEU A 354 0.61 18.30 -31.90
CA LEU A 354 -0.76 17.87 -32.19
C LEU A 354 -1.71 17.97 -30.98
N TRP A 355 -1.17 18.10 -29.76
CA TRP A 355 -1.97 18.28 -28.54
C TRP A 355 -2.29 19.74 -28.22
N GLN A 356 -1.74 20.69 -28.98
CA GLN A 356 -2.02 22.13 -28.84
C GLN A 356 -3.00 22.67 -29.90
N ARG A 357 -3.62 21.83 -30.70
CA ARG A 357 -4.72 22.15 -31.60
C ARG A 357 -5.97 21.43 -31.16
#